data_d7fde8806abda02de59b389df91dbb1a
#
_entry.id   d7fde8806abda02de59b389df91dbb1a
#
_cell.length_a   1.000
_cell.length_b   1.000
_cell.length_c   1.000
_cell.angle_alpha   90.00
_cell.angle_beta   90.00
_cell.angle_gamma   90.00
#
_symmetry.space_group_name_H-M   'P 1'
#
loop_
_entity.id
_entity.type
_entity.pdbx_description
1 polymer ?
#
loop_
_entity_poly.entity_id
_entity_poly.type
_entity_poly.pdbx_seq_one_letter_code
_entity_poly.pdbx_strand_id
1 'polypeptide(L)'
;MHPIDFAEQARALVAQMTQQERVSLLSGSTFWDLQPIKRLDLETIKVADGPHGMRAQDTSQGSALGLTQSEPATCFPTAVTLASSWDETLVAEVAKTIAIEAKAQGVSVILGPGVNIKRSPLCGRNFEYFSEDPFLSGKLAVAFIRGAQGEGIGTSIKHFAANNQEDSRMVIEDRKSTRLNSSHSSVSRM
;
A
#
# COMPACT_ATOMS: atom_id res chain seq x y z
N MET A 1 -15.58 6.89 -17.76
CA MET A 1 -14.55 6.09 -18.44
C MET A 1 -14.68 4.67 -17.93
N HIS A 2 -14.93 3.67 -18.79
CA HIS A 2 -14.87 2.28 -18.35
C HIS A 2 -13.41 1.95 -17.99
N PRO A 3 -13.15 1.25 -16.89
CA PRO A 3 -11.80 0.80 -16.58
C PRO A 3 -11.28 -0.06 -17.73
N ILE A 4 -10.10 0.24 -18.21
CA ILE A 4 -9.45 -0.58 -19.24
C ILE A 4 -9.20 -1.95 -18.62
N ASP A 5 -9.77 -2.98 -19.23
CA ASP A 5 -9.51 -4.35 -18.78
C ASP A 5 -8.19 -4.86 -19.36
N PHE A 6 -7.16 -4.82 -18.55
CA PHE A 6 -5.82 -5.34 -18.89
C PHE A 6 -5.68 -6.85 -18.68
N ALA A 7 -6.75 -7.54 -18.29
CA ALA A 7 -6.66 -8.96 -17.90
C ALA A 7 -6.24 -9.86 -19.07
N GLU A 8 -6.66 -9.55 -20.28
CA GLU A 8 -6.24 -10.30 -21.46
C GLU A 8 -4.75 -10.08 -21.77
N GLN A 9 -4.29 -8.84 -21.73
CA GLN A 9 -2.88 -8.50 -21.93
C GLN A 9 -1.99 -9.13 -20.85
N ALA A 10 -2.42 -9.10 -19.59
CA ALA A 10 -1.71 -9.74 -18.50
C ALA A 10 -1.63 -11.26 -18.68
N ARG A 11 -2.73 -11.91 -19.08
CA ARG A 11 -2.72 -13.35 -19.39
C ARG A 11 -1.77 -13.68 -20.54
N ALA A 12 -1.76 -12.87 -21.59
CA ALA A 12 -0.86 -13.07 -22.74
C ALA A 12 0.62 -12.93 -22.34
N LEU A 13 0.96 -11.97 -21.47
CA LEU A 13 2.30 -11.83 -20.92
C LEU A 13 2.69 -13.02 -20.05
N VAL A 14 1.82 -13.40 -19.10
CA VAL A 14 2.07 -14.56 -18.22
C VAL A 14 2.24 -15.86 -19.00
N ALA A 15 1.51 -16.03 -20.11
CA ALA A 15 1.66 -17.22 -20.97
C ALA A 15 3.04 -17.32 -21.62
N GLN A 16 3.72 -16.20 -21.85
CA GLN A 16 5.06 -16.14 -22.42
C GLN A 16 6.17 -16.31 -21.36
N MET A 17 5.84 -16.20 -20.07
CA MET A 17 6.80 -16.31 -18.98
C MET A 17 7.15 -17.76 -18.68
N THR A 18 8.42 -18.01 -18.43
CA THR A 18 8.86 -19.26 -17.79
C THR A 18 8.34 -19.34 -16.35
N GLN A 19 8.34 -20.53 -15.77
CA GLN A 19 7.98 -20.68 -14.36
C GLN A 19 8.89 -19.86 -13.43
N GLN A 20 10.18 -19.81 -13.74
CA GLN A 20 11.16 -19.05 -12.94
C GLN A 20 10.86 -17.55 -12.99
N GLU A 21 10.52 -17.01 -14.16
CA GLU A 21 10.13 -15.60 -14.31
C GLU A 21 8.84 -15.28 -13.54
N ARG A 22 7.83 -16.16 -13.57
CA ARG A 22 6.61 -15.99 -12.78
C ARG A 22 6.89 -15.94 -11.28
N VAL A 23 7.78 -16.83 -10.80
CA VAL A 23 8.18 -16.87 -9.40
C VAL A 23 8.98 -15.62 -9.02
N SER A 24 9.86 -15.13 -9.91
CA SER A 24 10.66 -13.94 -9.64
C SER A 24 9.83 -12.68 -9.43
N LEU A 25 8.67 -12.55 -10.09
CA LEU A 25 7.76 -11.43 -9.88
C LEU A 25 7.15 -11.35 -8.46
N LEU A 26 7.26 -12.43 -7.67
CA LEU A 26 6.78 -12.46 -6.29
C LEU A 26 7.82 -11.95 -5.29
N SER A 27 9.01 -11.56 -5.77
CA SER A 27 10.08 -11.03 -4.93
C SER A 27 10.61 -9.70 -5.46
N GLY A 28 11.21 -8.90 -4.59
CA GLY A 28 11.87 -7.66 -4.99
C GLY A 28 13.21 -7.90 -5.67
N SER A 29 13.59 -6.99 -6.56
CA SER A 29 14.96 -6.83 -7.03
C SER A 29 15.79 -5.97 -6.09
N THR A 30 15.11 -5.04 -5.43
CA THR A 30 15.62 -4.20 -4.34
C THR A 30 14.61 -4.19 -3.20
N PHE A 31 14.82 -3.34 -2.20
CA PHE A 31 13.85 -3.13 -1.12
C PHE A 31 12.54 -2.48 -1.62
N TRP A 32 12.60 -1.71 -2.71
CA TRP A 32 11.48 -0.92 -3.22
C TRP A 32 11.07 -1.25 -4.64
N ASP A 33 11.79 -2.13 -5.33
CA ASP A 33 11.54 -2.46 -6.73
C ASP A 33 11.23 -3.93 -6.91
N LEU A 34 10.21 -4.25 -7.73
CA LEU A 34 9.92 -5.61 -8.14
C LEU A 34 10.91 -6.07 -9.23
N GLN A 35 11.00 -7.38 -9.47
CA GLN A 35 11.84 -7.94 -10.51
C GLN A 35 11.33 -7.54 -11.91
N PRO A 36 12.18 -6.95 -12.79
CA PRO A 36 11.84 -6.75 -14.19
C PRO A 36 11.98 -8.04 -14.98
N ILE A 37 11.26 -8.17 -16.08
CA ILE A 37 11.47 -9.23 -17.08
C ILE A 37 11.82 -8.56 -18.42
N LYS A 38 13.08 -8.17 -18.56
CA LYS A 38 13.58 -7.41 -19.73
C LYS A 38 13.26 -8.09 -21.07
N ARG A 39 13.27 -9.42 -21.14
CA ARG A 39 12.94 -10.19 -22.34
C ARG A 39 11.53 -9.95 -22.85
N LEU A 40 10.62 -9.58 -21.97
CA LEU A 40 9.22 -9.30 -22.26
C LEU A 40 8.88 -7.81 -22.18
N ASP A 41 9.91 -6.95 -22.15
CA ASP A 41 9.74 -5.50 -22.03
C ASP A 41 8.91 -5.11 -20.77
N LEU A 42 9.01 -5.94 -19.73
CA LEU A 42 8.37 -5.69 -18.45
C LEU A 42 9.38 -4.99 -17.54
N GLU A 43 9.20 -3.68 -17.43
CA GLU A 43 10.00 -2.83 -16.55
C GLU A 43 9.74 -3.11 -15.07
N THR A 44 10.62 -2.61 -14.23
CA THR A 44 10.43 -2.69 -12.77
C THR A 44 9.23 -1.87 -12.32
N ILE A 45 8.53 -2.37 -11.31
CA ILE A 45 7.48 -1.63 -10.62
C ILE A 45 8.07 -1.14 -9.30
N LYS A 46 8.21 0.19 -9.17
CA LYS A 46 8.69 0.81 -7.94
C LYS A 46 7.53 1.01 -6.99
N VAL A 47 7.68 0.51 -5.77
CA VAL A 47 6.74 0.77 -4.67
C VAL A 47 7.38 1.75 -3.68
N ALA A 48 6.58 2.55 -3.02
CA ALA A 48 7.08 3.44 -1.97
C ALA A 48 6.08 3.61 -0.85
N ASP A 49 6.59 3.85 0.35
CA ASP A 49 5.77 4.21 1.50
C ASP A 49 5.37 5.70 1.41
N GLY A 50 4.47 6.13 2.29
CA GLY A 50 4.10 7.54 2.44
C GLY A 50 2.68 7.88 2.06
N PRO A 51 1.66 7.30 2.72
CA PRO A 51 0.26 7.69 2.51
C PRO A 51 -0.08 9.10 3.03
N HIS A 52 0.87 9.77 3.68
CA HIS A 52 0.74 11.16 4.14
C HIS A 52 1.83 12.09 3.57
N GLY A 53 2.46 11.66 2.49
CA GLY A 53 3.57 12.31 1.81
C GLY A 53 4.57 11.27 1.34
N MET A 54 4.95 11.33 0.07
CA MET A 54 5.80 10.32 -0.54
C MET A 54 7.10 10.14 0.22
N ARG A 55 7.48 8.89 0.43
CA ARG A 55 8.76 8.49 1.01
C ARG A 55 9.52 7.61 0.01
N ALA A 56 9.79 8.17 -1.16
CA ALA A 56 10.65 7.52 -2.13
C ALA A 56 12.10 7.66 -1.71
N GLN A 57 12.84 6.55 -1.74
CA GLN A 57 14.26 6.55 -1.37
C GLN A 57 15.12 6.42 -2.61
N ASP A 58 16.24 7.11 -2.62
CA ASP A 58 17.27 6.92 -3.63
C ASP A 58 18.00 5.59 -3.37
N THR A 59 17.71 4.60 -4.20
CA THR A 59 18.33 3.27 -4.12
C THR A 59 19.75 3.24 -4.71
N SER A 60 20.19 4.29 -5.39
CA SER A 60 21.52 4.39 -5.99
C SER A 60 22.64 4.44 -4.94
N GLN A 61 22.33 4.82 -3.73
CA GLN A 61 23.28 4.99 -2.62
C GLN A 61 23.52 3.72 -1.78
N GLY A 62 22.99 2.58 -2.19
CA GLY A 62 23.46 1.28 -1.71
C GLY A 62 23.06 0.85 -0.29
N SER A 63 22.08 1.48 0.35
CA SER A 63 21.58 0.99 1.64
C SER A 63 20.60 -0.18 1.47
N ALA A 64 21.06 -1.36 1.82
CA ALA A 64 20.25 -2.58 1.78
C ALA A 64 19.04 -2.58 2.74
N LEU A 65 18.99 -1.63 3.68
CA LEU A 65 17.94 -1.55 4.72
C LEU A 65 16.90 -0.44 4.46
N GLY A 66 16.96 0.25 3.32
CA GLY A 66 15.99 1.31 3.01
C GLY A 66 15.99 2.47 4.01
N LEU A 67 17.11 2.73 4.68
CA LEU A 67 17.30 3.80 5.66
C LEU A 67 18.05 5.00 5.06
N THR A 68 18.09 5.10 3.74
CA THR A 68 18.67 6.23 3.03
C THR A 68 17.77 7.45 3.14
N GLN A 69 18.34 8.60 2.82
CA GLN A 69 17.61 9.86 2.75
C GLN A 69 16.48 9.75 1.71
N SER A 70 15.28 10.16 2.10
CA SER A 70 14.12 10.20 1.19
C SER A 70 14.19 11.44 0.31
N GLU A 71 13.66 11.34 -0.91
CA GLU A 71 13.43 12.48 -1.75
C GLU A 71 12.47 13.46 -1.05
N PRO A 72 12.70 14.79 -1.18
CA PRO A 72 11.78 15.78 -0.66
C PRO A 72 10.36 15.59 -1.22
N ALA A 73 9.36 15.69 -0.35
CA ALA A 73 7.96 15.58 -0.72
C ALA A 73 7.09 16.43 0.22
N THR A 74 5.88 16.70 -0.20
CA THR A 74 4.90 17.44 0.59
C THR A 74 4.48 16.61 1.81
N CYS A 75 4.52 17.21 3.00
CA CYS A 75 3.98 16.62 4.22
C CYS A 75 2.49 16.95 4.32
N PHE A 76 1.64 15.98 4.07
CA PHE A 76 0.19 16.10 4.22
C PHE A 76 -0.25 15.75 5.64
N PRO A 77 -1.47 16.16 6.04
CA PRO A 77 -2.03 15.75 7.33
C PRO A 77 -2.12 14.24 7.46
N THR A 78 -1.94 13.74 8.67
CA THR A 78 -2.04 12.30 8.95
C THR A 78 -3.45 11.77 8.69
N ALA A 79 -3.61 10.45 8.55
CA ALA A 79 -4.90 9.82 8.29
C ALA A 79 -5.93 10.17 9.37
N VAL A 80 -5.53 10.20 10.65
CA VAL A 80 -6.43 10.58 11.74
C VAL A 80 -6.93 12.02 11.60
N THR A 81 -6.09 12.93 11.13
CA THR A 81 -6.45 14.33 10.92
C THR A 81 -7.39 14.47 9.72
N LEU A 82 -7.06 13.82 8.60
CA LEU A 82 -7.92 13.79 7.41
C LEU A 82 -9.29 13.17 7.72
N ALA A 83 -9.32 12.08 8.49
CA ALA A 83 -10.57 11.41 8.86
C ALA A 83 -11.46 12.27 9.77
N SER A 84 -10.87 13.15 10.56
CA SER A 84 -11.62 14.09 11.41
C SER A 84 -12.41 15.14 10.62
N SER A 85 -12.11 15.33 9.34
CA SER A 85 -12.90 16.19 8.45
C SER A 85 -14.23 15.55 8.01
N TRP A 86 -14.31 14.22 8.00
CA TRP A 86 -15.43 13.43 7.44
C TRP A 86 -15.69 13.72 5.95
N ASP A 87 -14.71 14.27 5.26
CA ASP A 87 -14.83 14.74 3.87
C ASP A 87 -14.11 13.78 2.91
N GLU A 88 -14.88 12.95 2.21
CA GLU A 88 -14.36 12.02 1.20
C GLU A 88 -13.71 12.76 0.02
N THR A 89 -14.20 13.96 -0.32
CA THR A 89 -13.66 14.76 -1.43
C THR A 89 -12.28 15.29 -1.09
N LEU A 90 -12.10 15.82 0.11
CA LEU A 90 -10.79 16.27 0.60
C LEU A 90 -9.77 15.13 0.62
N VAL A 91 -10.16 13.95 1.11
CA VAL A 91 -9.29 12.78 1.14
C VAL A 91 -8.88 12.35 -0.27
N ALA A 92 -9.81 12.37 -1.23
CA ALA A 92 -9.52 12.06 -2.63
C ALA A 92 -8.56 13.09 -3.27
N GLU A 93 -8.72 14.38 -2.99
CA GLU A 93 -7.84 15.44 -3.51
C GLU A 93 -6.42 15.33 -2.93
N VAL A 94 -6.28 15.06 -1.64
CA VAL A 94 -4.98 14.80 -1.02
C VAL A 94 -4.30 13.59 -1.65
N ALA A 95 -5.02 12.48 -1.80
CA ALA A 95 -4.50 11.27 -2.42
C ALA A 95 -4.10 11.49 -3.89
N LYS A 96 -4.88 12.26 -4.64
CA LYS A 96 -4.56 12.69 -5.99
C LYS A 96 -3.25 13.47 -6.03
N THR A 97 -3.06 14.41 -5.12
CA THR A 97 -1.85 15.23 -5.07
C THR A 97 -0.62 14.39 -4.71
N ILE A 98 -0.74 13.48 -3.75
CA ILE A 98 0.31 12.51 -3.42
C ILE A 98 0.66 11.65 -4.64
N ALA A 99 -0.34 11.21 -5.41
CA ALA A 99 -0.12 10.39 -6.60
C ALA A 99 0.61 11.15 -7.71
N ILE A 100 0.35 12.45 -7.88
CA ILE A 100 1.09 13.32 -8.81
C ILE A 100 2.58 13.39 -8.40
N GLU A 101 2.87 13.58 -7.13
CA GLU A 101 4.24 13.56 -6.61
C GLU A 101 4.89 12.17 -6.79
N ALA A 102 4.16 11.09 -6.49
CA ALA A 102 4.60 9.72 -6.70
C ALA A 102 5.04 9.47 -8.15
N LYS A 103 4.22 9.91 -9.09
CA LYS A 103 4.50 9.81 -10.53
C LYS A 103 5.76 10.58 -10.92
N ALA A 104 5.95 11.78 -10.39
CA ALA A 104 7.14 12.58 -10.64
C ALA A 104 8.43 11.93 -10.09
N GLN A 105 8.31 11.10 -9.02
CA GLN A 105 9.41 10.35 -8.42
C GLN A 105 9.56 8.93 -8.99
N GLY A 106 8.82 8.59 -10.05
CA GLY A 106 8.87 7.27 -10.70
C GLY A 106 8.27 6.13 -9.88
N VAL A 107 7.44 6.44 -8.88
CA VAL A 107 6.74 5.44 -8.06
C VAL A 107 5.50 4.98 -8.79
N SER A 108 5.30 3.66 -8.88
CA SER A 108 4.15 3.04 -9.53
C SER A 108 3.03 2.66 -8.56
N VAL A 109 3.39 2.34 -7.31
CA VAL A 109 2.42 1.92 -6.28
C VAL A 109 2.75 2.56 -4.95
N ILE A 110 1.75 3.22 -4.35
CA ILE A 110 1.82 3.75 -2.99
C ILE A 110 1.42 2.65 -2.01
N LEU A 111 2.24 2.40 -0.99
CA LEU A 111 1.93 1.49 0.12
C LEU A 111 0.97 2.19 1.11
N GLY A 112 -0.29 2.19 0.76
CA GLY A 112 -1.38 2.85 1.48
C GLY A 112 -2.70 2.74 0.74
N PRO A 113 -3.80 3.18 1.37
CA PRO A 113 -3.89 3.77 2.71
C PRO A 113 -3.79 2.73 3.84
N GLY A 114 -3.48 3.20 5.05
CA GLY A 114 -3.59 2.41 6.27
C GLY A 114 -5.03 2.39 6.78
N VAL A 115 -5.58 1.18 7.04
CA VAL A 115 -7.01 1.01 7.37
C VAL A 115 -7.25 0.16 8.62
N ASN A 116 -6.21 -0.18 9.36
CA ASN A 116 -6.42 -0.95 10.59
C ASN A 116 -7.29 -0.17 11.58
N ILE A 117 -8.16 -0.88 12.28
CA ILE A 117 -9.13 -0.27 13.20
C ILE A 117 -8.43 0.10 14.51
N LYS A 118 -8.67 1.31 14.99
CA LYS A 118 -8.12 1.84 16.24
C LYS A 118 -8.82 1.23 17.44
N ARG A 119 -8.38 0.06 17.87
CA ARG A 119 -8.96 -0.66 18.99
C ARG A 119 -8.46 -0.18 20.36
N SER A 120 -7.22 0.32 20.39
CA SER A 120 -6.60 0.85 21.59
C SER A 120 -6.03 2.23 21.32
N PRO A 121 -6.27 3.21 22.20
CA PRO A 121 -5.67 4.53 22.09
C PRO A 121 -4.14 4.50 22.26
N LEU A 122 -3.60 3.43 22.84
CA LEU A 122 -2.15 3.26 23.08
C LEU A 122 -1.39 2.70 21.89
N CYS A 123 -2.05 2.34 20.80
CA CYS A 123 -1.35 1.87 19.61
C CYS A 123 -0.53 2.99 18.99
N GLY A 124 0.79 2.83 18.93
CA GLY A 124 1.73 3.85 18.44
C GLY A 124 1.55 4.21 16.96
N ARG A 125 0.80 3.41 16.19
CA ARG A 125 0.52 3.67 14.77
C ARG A 125 -0.89 4.21 14.49
N ASN A 126 -1.64 4.61 15.51
CA ASN A 126 -2.98 5.18 15.32
C ASN A 126 -3.00 6.43 14.44
N PHE A 127 -1.91 7.19 14.38
CA PHE A 127 -1.82 8.39 13.54
C PHE A 127 -2.03 8.09 12.04
N GLU A 128 -1.63 6.92 11.58
CA GLU A 128 -1.69 6.54 10.16
C GLU A 128 -2.97 5.81 9.75
N TYR A 129 -3.89 5.59 10.69
CA TYR A 129 -5.18 4.95 10.45
C TYR A 129 -6.33 5.93 10.55
N PHE A 130 -7.39 5.72 9.78
CA PHE A 130 -8.50 6.66 9.70
C PHE A 130 -9.36 6.68 10.96
N SER A 131 -9.92 5.54 11.37
CA SER A 131 -10.94 5.51 12.42
C SER A 131 -10.98 4.21 13.21
N GLU A 132 -11.68 4.21 14.33
CA GLU A 132 -12.14 3.02 15.05
C GLU A 132 -13.40 2.41 14.38
N ASP A 133 -14.15 3.22 13.63
CA ASP A 133 -15.31 2.79 12.87
C ASP A 133 -14.89 2.20 11.51
N PRO A 134 -15.18 0.90 11.23
CA PRO A 134 -14.85 0.27 9.99
C PRO A 134 -15.59 0.84 8.78
N PHE A 135 -16.79 1.38 8.98
CA PHE A 135 -17.55 2.01 7.90
C PHE A 135 -16.88 3.30 7.43
N LEU A 136 -16.55 4.20 8.35
CA LEU A 136 -15.83 5.43 8.04
C LEU A 136 -14.46 5.14 7.42
N SER A 137 -13.71 4.22 8.01
CA SER A 137 -12.41 3.79 7.48
C SER A 137 -12.52 3.27 6.05
N GLY A 138 -13.54 2.47 5.76
CA GLY A 138 -13.79 1.95 4.42
C GLY A 138 -14.14 3.04 3.41
N LYS A 139 -14.98 4.00 3.79
CA LYS A 139 -15.37 5.12 2.93
C LYS A 139 -14.18 6.01 2.56
N LEU A 140 -13.39 6.41 3.56
CA LEU A 140 -12.22 7.24 3.34
C LEU A 140 -11.11 6.50 2.59
N ALA A 141 -10.96 5.19 2.83
CA ALA A 141 -10.03 4.36 2.06
C ALA A 141 -10.40 4.31 0.57
N VAL A 142 -11.67 4.13 0.24
CA VAL A 142 -12.15 4.16 -1.15
C VAL A 142 -11.90 5.52 -1.79
N ALA A 143 -12.14 6.61 -1.07
CA ALA A 143 -11.86 7.97 -1.56
C ALA A 143 -10.36 8.15 -1.87
N PHE A 144 -9.48 7.73 -0.95
CA PHE A 144 -8.03 7.76 -1.16
C PHE A 144 -7.60 6.93 -2.38
N ILE A 145 -8.06 5.69 -2.47
CA ILE A 145 -7.72 4.78 -3.57
C ILE A 145 -8.15 5.38 -4.91
N ARG A 146 -9.38 5.89 -5.00
CA ARG A 146 -9.89 6.51 -6.23
C ARG A 146 -9.11 7.74 -6.62
N GLY A 147 -8.73 8.59 -5.66
CA GLY A 147 -7.90 9.76 -5.90
C GLY A 147 -6.55 9.40 -6.50
N ALA A 148 -5.85 8.44 -5.90
CA ALA A 148 -4.54 8.00 -6.38
C ALA A 148 -4.62 7.26 -7.73
N GLN A 149 -5.56 6.33 -7.87
CA GLN A 149 -5.72 5.56 -9.11
C GLN A 149 -6.20 6.42 -10.27
N GLY A 150 -6.90 7.51 -10.01
CA GLY A 150 -7.28 8.50 -11.03
C GLY A 150 -6.09 9.14 -11.73
N GLU A 151 -4.93 9.20 -11.09
CA GLU A 151 -3.66 9.66 -11.65
C GLU A 151 -2.81 8.54 -12.25
N GLY A 152 -3.29 7.30 -12.25
CA GLY A 152 -2.60 6.14 -12.77
C GLY A 152 -1.60 5.50 -11.80
N ILE A 153 -1.66 5.84 -10.51
CA ILE A 153 -0.81 5.25 -9.48
C ILE A 153 -1.57 4.15 -8.73
N GLY A 154 -0.95 2.98 -8.62
CA GLY A 154 -1.49 1.87 -7.85
C GLY A 154 -1.47 2.15 -6.34
N THR A 155 -2.33 1.45 -5.61
CA THR A 155 -2.40 1.53 -4.15
C THR A 155 -2.35 0.14 -3.55
N SER A 156 -1.68 0.00 -2.42
CA SER A 156 -1.65 -1.24 -1.63
C SER A 156 -2.19 -0.95 -0.24
N ILE A 157 -3.47 -1.32 -0.04
CA ILE A 157 -4.13 -1.15 1.25
C ILE A 157 -3.40 -1.94 2.34
N LYS A 158 -3.20 -1.34 3.53
CA LYS A 158 -2.40 -1.93 4.60
C LYS A 158 -3.02 -1.73 5.97
N HIS A 159 -2.66 -2.46 6.98
CA HIS A 159 -1.74 -3.61 6.97
C HIS A 159 -2.56 -4.89 7.10
N PHE A 160 -2.45 -5.81 6.22
CA PHE A 160 -3.17 -7.06 6.29
C PHE A 160 -2.35 -8.06 7.11
N ALA A 161 -2.89 -8.52 8.29
CA ALA A 161 -4.12 -8.05 8.90
C ALA A 161 -3.90 -7.76 10.38
N ALA A 162 -4.85 -7.01 10.99
CA ALA A 162 -4.93 -6.81 12.44
C ALA A 162 -3.75 -6.08 13.08
N ASN A 163 -3.09 -5.15 12.35
CA ASN A 163 -2.03 -4.31 12.90
C ASN A 163 -2.61 -3.15 13.72
N ASN A 164 -3.26 -3.45 14.83
CA ASN A 164 -3.94 -2.50 15.72
C ASN A 164 -3.31 -2.42 17.09
N GLN A 165 -2.12 -2.97 17.28
CA GLN A 165 -1.23 -2.77 18.42
C GLN A 165 0.23 -2.95 17.97
N GLU A 166 1.15 -2.27 18.68
CA GLU A 166 2.59 -2.34 18.40
C GLU A 166 3.36 -3.10 19.50
N ASP A 167 2.79 -3.22 20.69
CA ASP A 167 3.40 -4.02 21.75
C ASP A 167 3.52 -5.47 21.32
N SER A 168 4.74 -5.99 21.41
CA SER A 168 5.06 -7.37 21.04
C SER A 168 4.69 -7.74 19.60
N ARG A 169 4.67 -6.78 18.66
CA ARG A 169 4.18 -6.96 17.27
C ARG A 169 4.81 -8.15 16.53
N MET A 170 6.05 -8.51 16.89
CA MET A 170 6.77 -9.62 16.26
C MET A 170 6.35 -10.99 16.77
N VAL A 171 5.58 -11.05 17.85
CA VAL A 171 5.17 -12.29 18.52
C VAL A 171 3.67 -12.32 18.86
N ILE A 172 2.89 -11.41 18.26
CA ILE A 172 1.43 -11.39 18.43
C ILE A 172 0.83 -12.66 17.82
N GLU A 173 -0.02 -13.32 18.59
CA GLU A 173 -0.85 -14.44 18.14
C GLU A 173 -2.29 -13.96 17.91
N ASP A 174 -2.79 -14.07 16.69
CA ASP A 174 -4.22 -13.81 16.38
C ASP A 174 -5.04 -15.07 16.67
N ARG A 175 -5.70 -15.08 17.82
CA ARG A 175 -6.61 -16.16 18.22
C ARG A 175 -8.04 -15.78 17.87
N LYS A 176 -8.59 -16.40 16.84
CA LYS A 176 -10.01 -16.32 16.51
C LYS A 176 -10.81 -17.29 17.36
N SER A 177 -11.94 -16.86 17.91
CA SER A 177 -12.84 -17.76 18.62
C SER A 177 -13.44 -18.77 17.63
N THR A 178 -13.65 -20.01 18.08
CA THR A 178 -14.25 -21.10 17.30
C THR A 178 -15.66 -20.79 16.77
N ARG A 179 -16.32 -19.75 17.27
CA ARG A 179 -17.65 -19.30 16.81
C ARG A 179 -17.60 -18.51 15.50
N LEU A 180 -16.45 -17.99 15.10
CA LEU A 180 -16.23 -17.29 13.83
C LEU A 180 -15.63 -18.24 12.80
N ASN A 181 -15.98 -19.50 12.92
CA ASN A 181 -15.56 -20.52 11.97
C ASN A 181 -16.14 -20.17 10.61
N SER A 182 -15.46 -20.35 9.57
CA SER A 182 -14.93 -21.52 8.94
C SER A 182 -14.25 -21.24 7.61
N SER A 183 -14.40 -20.05 7.04
CA SER A 183 -13.94 -19.83 5.66
C SER A 183 -12.58 -19.15 5.53
N HIS A 184 -11.91 -18.76 6.63
CA HIS A 184 -10.68 -17.99 6.61
C HIS A 184 -9.54 -18.55 7.47
N SER A 185 -9.54 -19.84 7.73
CA SER A 185 -8.54 -20.48 8.60
C SER A 185 -7.15 -20.66 7.96
N SER A 186 -6.94 -20.20 6.74
CA SER A 186 -5.68 -20.43 6.02
C SER A 186 -4.79 -19.21 5.84
N VAL A 187 -5.09 -18.09 6.47
CA VAL A 187 -4.31 -16.89 6.26
C VAL A 187 -3.65 -16.40 7.52
N SER A 188 -2.36 -16.36 7.44
CA SER A 188 -1.40 -15.60 8.25
C SER A 188 -0.79 -16.32 9.44
N ARG A 189 0.25 -17.05 9.16
CA ARG A 189 1.43 -17.06 10.01
C ARG A 189 2.48 -16.20 9.30
N MET A 190 2.66 -14.98 9.73
CA MET A 190 3.88 -14.21 9.54
C MET A 190 4.36 -13.74 10.89
#